data_64ebdbb3cb0a530ff74ed5b01c5e92e8
#
_entry.id   64ebdbb3cb0a530ff74ed5b01c5e92e8
#
_cell.length_a   1.000
_cell.length_b   1.000
_cell.length_c   1.000
_cell.angle_alpha   90.00
_cell.angle_beta   90.00
_cell.angle_gamma   90.00
#
_symmetry.space_group_name_H-M   'P 1'
#
loop_
_entity.id
_entity.type
_entity.pdbx_description
1 polymer ?
#
loop_
_entity_poly.entity_id
_entity_poly.type
_entity_poly.pdbx_seq_one_letter_code
_entity_poly.pdbx_strand_id
1 'polypeptide(L)'
;KCKSDGKCEFIMYGPGVEKIFDEVKLLFPDKKINIFSSDYLKSKKKTRNLFEEIKEKKVDILIGTQMISKGFNFPKLNCIVVIDADFSGRGYDLRATEKNIQLYHQLSGRAGRFSSESLIIYQTLSPQDGTLNELIKNHSEKLLRNELLLREKNNLPPFIRLVALIISSKDRSLSLQGARE
;
A
#
# COMPACT_ATOMS: atom_id res chain seq x y z
N LYS A 1 -9.22 -23.69 -3.18
CA LYS A 1 -9.70 -24.31 -4.41
C LYS A 1 -11.01 -23.66 -4.81
N CYS A 2 -11.18 -23.32 -6.09
CA CYS A 2 -12.44 -22.82 -6.64
C CYS A 2 -13.51 -23.90 -6.46
N LYS A 3 -14.70 -23.48 -5.96
CA LYS A 3 -15.82 -24.42 -5.73
C LYS A 3 -16.61 -24.73 -6.98
N SER A 4 -16.41 -24.00 -8.08
CA SER A 4 -17.24 -24.15 -9.30
C SER A 4 -16.79 -25.28 -10.21
N ASP A 5 -15.48 -25.53 -10.35
CA ASP A 5 -14.96 -26.54 -11.30
C ASP A 5 -13.71 -27.29 -10.81
N GLY A 6 -13.19 -26.93 -9.64
CA GLY A 6 -12.02 -27.59 -9.04
C GLY A 6 -10.69 -27.40 -9.78
N LYS A 7 -10.69 -26.73 -10.94
CA LYS A 7 -9.52 -26.53 -11.82
C LYS A 7 -8.84 -25.18 -11.68
N CYS A 8 -9.43 -24.25 -10.90
CA CYS A 8 -8.84 -22.93 -10.69
C CYS A 8 -7.60 -23.04 -9.80
N GLU A 9 -6.48 -22.57 -10.30
CA GLU A 9 -5.28 -22.29 -9.51
C GLU A 9 -5.37 -20.85 -9.00
N PHE A 10 -5.26 -20.70 -7.68
CA PHE A 10 -5.15 -19.38 -7.08
C PHE A 10 -3.68 -18.98 -7.09
N ILE A 11 -3.36 -17.95 -7.87
CA ILE A 11 -2.05 -17.32 -7.86
C ILE A 11 -2.06 -16.24 -6.79
N MET A 12 -1.10 -16.26 -5.88
CA MET A 12 -0.92 -15.16 -4.94
C MET A 12 -0.55 -13.89 -5.72
N TYR A 13 -1.36 -12.87 -5.57
CA TYR A 13 -1.17 -11.60 -6.24
C TYR A 13 -0.32 -10.66 -5.38
N GLY A 14 0.72 -10.12 -6.01
CA GLY A 14 1.68 -9.23 -5.39
C GLY A 14 2.83 -9.94 -4.66
N PRO A 15 4.00 -9.35 -4.62
CA PRO A 15 5.13 -9.88 -3.88
C PRO A 15 4.89 -9.66 -2.38
N GLY A 16 4.87 -10.75 -1.59
CA GLY A 16 4.90 -10.65 -0.13
C GLY A 16 6.23 -10.04 0.34
N VAL A 17 6.23 -9.47 1.54
CA VAL A 17 7.45 -8.86 2.12
C VAL A 17 8.60 -9.85 2.25
N GLU A 18 8.30 -11.13 2.47
CA GLU A 18 9.26 -12.21 2.55
C GLU A 18 9.98 -12.42 1.22
N LYS A 19 9.22 -12.49 0.12
CA LYS A 19 9.81 -12.67 -1.21
C LYS A 19 10.68 -11.48 -1.59
N ILE A 20 10.22 -10.26 -1.32
CA ILE A 20 11.02 -9.06 -1.55
C ILE A 20 12.30 -9.11 -0.70
N PHE A 21 12.21 -9.55 0.57
CA PHE A 21 13.37 -9.69 1.44
C PHE A 21 14.41 -10.63 0.86
N ASP A 22 13.99 -11.81 0.38
CA ASP A 22 14.89 -12.80 -0.19
C ASP A 22 15.57 -12.28 -1.45
N GLU A 23 14.83 -11.65 -2.35
CA GLU A 23 15.38 -11.03 -3.57
C GLU A 23 16.38 -9.90 -3.24
N VAL A 24 16.01 -9.01 -2.33
CA VAL A 24 16.90 -7.90 -1.91
C VAL A 24 18.15 -8.41 -1.21
N LYS A 25 18.04 -9.52 -0.45
CA LYS A 25 19.19 -10.13 0.22
C LYS A 25 20.17 -10.74 -0.77
N LEU A 26 19.67 -11.28 -1.89
CA LEU A 26 20.53 -11.77 -2.98
C LEU A 26 21.24 -10.63 -3.70
N LEU A 27 20.54 -9.50 -3.92
CA LEU A 27 21.12 -8.33 -4.60
C LEU A 27 22.12 -7.56 -3.71
N PHE A 28 21.91 -7.56 -2.40
CA PHE A 28 22.70 -6.81 -1.44
C PHE A 28 23.15 -7.68 -0.26
N PRO A 29 24.02 -8.68 -0.49
CA PRO A 29 24.41 -9.69 0.52
C PRO A 29 25.08 -9.08 1.75
N ASP A 30 25.84 -7.99 1.57
CA ASP A 30 26.60 -7.34 2.64
C ASP A 30 25.79 -6.28 3.43
N LYS A 31 24.52 -6.06 3.04
CA LYS A 31 23.68 -5.05 3.68
C LYS A 31 22.83 -5.65 4.78
N LYS A 32 22.60 -4.88 5.84
CA LYS A 32 21.70 -5.24 6.92
C LYS A 32 20.27 -4.85 6.51
N ILE A 33 19.45 -5.87 6.25
CA ILE A 33 18.08 -5.75 5.78
C ILE A 33 17.13 -6.18 6.89
N ASN A 34 16.12 -5.38 7.18
CA ASN A 34 15.09 -5.71 8.16
C ASN A 34 13.68 -5.58 7.56
N ILE A 35 12.75 -6.39 8.08
CA ILE A 35 11.33 -6.33 7.71
C ILE A 35 10.55 -5.53 8.76
N PHE A 36 9.72 -4.61 8.29
CA PHE A 36 8.81 -3.81 9.08
C PHE A 36 7.37 -4.07 8.65
N SER A 37 6.76 -5.09 9.22
CA SER A 37 5.35 -5.42 9.00
C SER A 37 4.66 -5.80 10.31
N SER A 38 3.32 -5.75 10.34
CA SER A 38 2.52 -6.12 11.52
C SER A 38 2.79 -7.54 11.99
N ASP A 39 3.03 -8.45 11.05
CA ASP A 39 3.28 -9.86 11.36
C ASP A 39 4.65 -10.10 11.98
N TYR A 40 5.67 -9.36 11.57
CA TYR A 40 7.01 -9.42 12.13
C TYR A 40 7.13 -8.69 13.47
N LEU A 41 6.34 -7.64 13.67
CA LEU A 41 6.40 -6.76 14.84
C LEU A 41 5.33 -7.07 15.91
N LYS A 42 4.95 -8.34 16.05
CA LYS A 42 3.96 -8.80 17.05
C LYS A 42 4.35 -8.48 18.51
N SER A 43 5.64 -8.31 18.78
CA SER A 43 6.17 -8.01 20.13
C SER A 43 6.63 -6.57 20.24
N LYS A 44 6.15 -5.84 21.26
CA LYS A 44 6.62 -4.49 21.59
C LYS A 44 8.15 -4.42 21.77
N LYS A 45 8.76 -5.48 22.28
CA LYS A 45 10.22 -5.58 22.46
C LYS A 45 10.96 -5.61 21.12
N LYS A 46 10.48 -6.43 20.17
CA LYS A 46 11.06 -6.49 18.80
C LYS A 46 10.94 -5.17 18.08
N THR A 47 9.78 -4.53 18.20
CA THR A 47 9.53 -3.20 17.61
C THR A 47 10.52 -2.18 18.16
N ARG A 48 10.69 -2.11 19.50
CA ARG A 48 11.60 -1.19 20.15
C ARG A 48 13.06 -1.41 19.71
N ASN A 49 13.52 -2.66 19.72
CA ASN A 49 14.88 -3.01 19.29
C ASN A 49 15.14 -2.59 17.84
N LEU A 50 14.20 -2.85 16.92
CA LEU A 50 14.33 -2.42 15.53
C LEU A 50 14.45 -0.89 15.41
N PHE A 51 13.69 -0.13 16.19
CA PHE A 51 13.82 1.34 16.20
C PHE A 51 15.15 1.83 16.75
N GLU A 52 15.68 1.18 17.77
CA GLU A 52 17.02 1.48 18.30
C GLU A 52 18.08 1.20 17.24
N GLU A 53 18.02 0.07 16.54
CA GLU A 53 18.92 -0.25 15.42
C GLU A 53 18.83 0.77 14.28
N ILE A 54 17.63 1.22 13.92
CA ILE A 54 17.43 2.24 12.88
C ILE A 54 18.05 3.59 13.33
N LYS A 55 17.82 4.01 14.58
CA LYS A 55 18.40 5.23 15.13
C LYS A 55 19.93 5.18 15.15
N GLU A 56 20.49 4.03 15.50
CA GLU A 56 21.93 3.79 15.53
C GLU A 56 22.54 3.58 14.13
N LYS A 57 21.73 3.68 13.06
CA LYS A 57 22.13 3.51 11.66
C LYS A 57 22.71 2.12 11.37
N LYS A 58 22.22 1.12 12.07
CA LYS A 58 22.61 -0.28 11.89
C LYS A 58 21.76 -1.00 10.85
N VAL A 59 20.77 -0.35 10.25
CA VAL A 59 19.91 -0.90 9.20
C VAL A 59 20.16 -0.13 7.92
N ASP A 60 20.52 -0.84 6.86
CA ASP A 60 20.76 -0.25 5.54
C ASP A 60 19.48 -0.21 4.71
N ILE A 61 18.69 -1.30 4.75
CA ILE A 61 17.47 -1.45 3.95
C ILE A 61 16.32 -1.89 4.86
N LEU A 62 15.21 -1.20 4.76
CA LEU A 62 13.98 -1.52 5.48
C LEU A 62 12.88 -1.89 4.49
N ILE A 63 12.39 -3.11 4.57
CA ILE A 63 11.30 -3.62 3.73
C ILE A 63 10.03 -3.63 4.55
N GLY A 64 8.93 -3.11 4.01
CA GLY A 64 7.69 -3.13 4.75
C GLY A 64 6.46 -2.79 3.92
N THR A 65 5.33 -2.88 4.59
CA THR A 65 4.03 -2.53 4.03
C THR A 65 3.72 -1.04 4.29
N GLN A 66 2.51 -0.61 3.96
CA GLN A 66 2.00 0.74 4.24
C GLN A 66 2.21 1.20 5.70
N MET A 67 2.47 0.27 6.62
CA MET A 67 2.76 0.58 8.02
C MET A 67 3.99 1.49 8.20
N ILE A 68 4.98 1.40 7.30
CA ILE A 68 6.17 2.27 7.31
C ILE A 68 5.80 3.75 7.13
N SER A 69 4.73 4.04 6.39
CA SER A 69 4.29 5.41 6.13
C SER A 69 3.66 6.08 7.35
N LYS A 70 3.26 5.32 8.38
CA LYS A 70 2.49 5.84 9.52
C LYS A 70 3.38 6.14 10.73
N GLY A 71 3.52 7.43 11.07
CA GLY A 71 3.95 7.87 12.39
C GLY A 71 5.43 7.68 12.77
N PHE A 72 6.23 6.98 11.98
CA PHE A 72 7.62 6.69 12.30
C PHE A 72 8.57 7.69 11.65
N ASN A 73 9.60 8.09 12.36
CA ASN A 73 10.66 8.95 11.86
C ASN A 73 11.88 8.10 11.54
N PHE A 74 12.35 8.18 10.30
CA PHE A 74 13.54 7.47 9.83
C PHE A 74 14.63 8.50 9.52
N PRO A 75 15.49 8.82 10.49
CA PRO A 75 16.59 9.74 10.26
C PRO A 75 17.53 9.15 9.19
N LYS A 76 17.87 9.97 8.19
CA LYS A 76 18.73 9.61 7.04
C LYS A 76 18.08 8.68 5.99
N LEU A 77 16.78 8.62 5.94
CA LEU A 77 16.09 8.00 4.81
C LEU A 77 16.32 8.87 3.56
N ASN A 78 17.10 8.36 2.62
CA ASN A 78 17.46 9.05 1.40
C ASN A 78 16.88 8.42 0.14
N CYS A 79 16.37 7.18 0.22
CA CYS A 79 15.74 6.50 -0.88
C CYS A 79 14.51 5.74 -0.43
N ILE A 80 13.42 5.87 -1.19
CA ILE A 80 12.20 5.07 -1.03
C ILE A 80 11.90 4.42 -2.37
N VAL A 81 11.68 3.10 -2.36
CA VAL A 81 11.22 2.36 -3.51
C VAL A 81 9.81 1.83 -3.24
N VAL A 82 8.87 2.23 -4.05
CA VAL A 82 7.48 1.77 -4.00
C VAL A 82 7.31 0.65 -5.04
N ILE A 83 7.17 -0.57 -4.55
CA ILE A 83 6.94 -1.74 -5.39
C ILE A 83 5.44 -1.83 -5.70
N ASP A 84 5.09 -2.07 -6.98
CA ASP A 84 3.72 -2.13 -7.48
C ASP A 84 2.93 -0.84 -7.14
N ALA A 85 3.40 0.26 -7.71
CA ALA A 85 2.80 1.59 -7.50
C ALA A 85 1.52 1.81 -8.33
N ASP A 86 1.05 0.79 -9.02
CA ASP A 86 -0.16 0.90 -9.83
C ASP A 86 -1.35 1.16 -8.92
N PHE A 87 -2.06 2.26 -9.18
CA PHE A 87 -3.29 2.64 -8.48
C PHE A 87 -4.40 1.65 -8.81
N SER A 88 -4.16 0.42 -8.49
CA SER A 88 -5.19 -0.56 -8.58
C SER A 88 -6.14 -0.31 -7.41
N GLY A 89 -7.18 0.44 -7.67
CA GLY A 89 -8.41 0.40 -6.89
C GLY A 89 -9.02 -1.00 -6.99
N ARG A 90 -8.18 -2.01 -6.81
CA ARG A 90 -8.50 -3.42 -6.87
C ARG A 90 -9.18 -3.77 -5.58
N GLY A 91 -10.45 -3.54 -5.58
CA GLY A 91 -11.29 -3.89 -4.46
C GLY A 91 -12.53 -3.00 -4.45
N TYR A 92 -13.43 -3.36 -3.59
CA TYR A 92 -14.68 -2.64 -3.36
C TYR A 92 -14.50 -1.37 -2.51
N ASP A 93 -13.25 -0.93 -2.27
CA ASP A 93 -12.98 0.27 -1.48
C ASP A 93 -13.05 1.51 -2.36
N LEU A 94 -14.17 2.22 -2.27
CA LEU A 94 -14.41 3.48 -2.97
C LEU A 94 -13.39 4.58 -2.65
N ARG A 95 -12.60 4.42 -1.60
CA ARG A 95 -11.58 5.37 -1.16
C ARG A 95 -10.16 4.93 -1.49
N ALA A 96 -9.99 3.89 -2.30
CA ALA A 96 -8.66 3.34 -2.60
C ALA A 96 -7.74 4.40 -3.23
N THR A 97 -8.23 5.16 -4.21
CA THR A 97 -7.48 6.24 -4.86
C THR A 97 -7.05 7.32 -3.87
N GLU A 98 -7.98 7.80 -3.02
CA GLU A 98 -7.65 8.79 -1.97
C GLU A 98 -6.57 8.29 -1.02
N LYS A 99 -6.72 7.04 -0.55
CA LYS A 99 -5.77 6.43 0.38
C LYS A 99 -4.39 6.29 -0.24
N ASN A 100 -4.31 5.94 -1.52
CA ASN A 100 -3.05 5.84 -2.23
C ASN A 100 -2.39 7.21 -2.41
N ILE A 101 -3.15 8.24 -2.80
CA ILE A 101 -2.66 9.61 -2.89
C ILE A 101 -2.11 10.07 -1.53
N GLN A 102 -2.86 9.87 -0.45
CA GLN A 102 -2.42 10.21 0.91
C GLN A 102 -1.14 9.46 1.32
N LEU A 103 -1.06 8.16 1.00
CA LEU A 103 0.11 7.34 1.27
C LEU A 103 1.36 7.90 0.59
N TYR A 104 1.27 8.18 -0.70
CA TYR A 104 2.41 8.66 -1.48
C TYR A 104 2.85 10.07 -1.07
N HIS A 105 1.91 10.93 -0.69
CA HIS A 105 2.22 12.20 -0.05
C HIS A 105 2.97 12.03 1.28
N GLN A 106 2.53 11.09 2.09
CA GLN A 106 3.22 10.80 3.34
C GLN A 106 4.65 10.29 3.10
N LEU A 107 4.86 9.47 2.07
CA LEU A 107 6.17 8.98 1.70
C LEU A 107 7.07 10.10 1.17
N SER A 108 6.56 10.98 0.28
CA SER A 108 7.33 12.11 -0.25
C SER A 108 7.74 13.08 0.85
N GLY A 109 6.84 13.40 1.78
CA GLY A 109 7.15 14.23 2.94
C GLY A 109 8.16 13.62 3.92
N ARG A 110 8.47 12.33 3.81
CA ARG A 110 9.50 11.68 4.63
C ARG A 110 10.86 11.69 3.98
N ALA A 111 10.93 11.43 2.68
CA ALA A 111 12.17 11.46 1.94
C ALA A 111 12.84 12.85 1.99
N GLY A 112 12.07 13.95 1.93
CA GLY A 112 12.58 15.32 1.89
C GLY A 112 12.95 15.96 3.24
N ARG A 113 12.74 15.28 4.38
CA ARG A 113 12.90 15.93 5.69
C ARG A 113 14.35 16.13 6.13
N PHE A 114 15.29 15.31 5.67
CA PHE A 114 16.65 15.25 6.22
C PHE A 114 17.77 15.43 5.20
N SER A 115 17.48 15.41 3.91
CA SER A 115 18.44 15.73 2.85
C SER A 115 17.77 16.37 1.66
N SER A 116 18.46 17.30 1.00
CA SER A 116 18.03 17.91 -0.25
C SER A 116 18.06 16.93 -1.45
N GLU A 117 18.62 15.74 -1.28
CA GLU A 117 18.85 14.74 -2.31
C GLU A 117 18.11 13.42 -1.99
N SER A 118 16.82 13.50 -1.70
CA SER A 118 16.04 12.29 -1.47
C SER A 118 15.38 11.80 -2.74
N LEU A 119 15.49 10.51 -3.01
CA LEU A 119 14.94 9.86 -4.19
C LEU A 119 13.72 9.00 -3.83
N ILE A 120 12.67 9.11 -4.63
CA ILE A 120 11.54 8.18 -4.59
C ILE A 120 11.40 7.53 -5.94
N ILE A 121 11.40 6.21 -5.97
CA ILE A 121 11.26 5.39 -7.17
C ILE A 121 9.91 4.68 -7.09
N TYR A 122 9.10 4.82 -8.13
CA TYR A 122 7.84 4.11 -8.27
C TYR A 122 7.97 3.04 -9.35
N GLN A 123 7.86 1.78 -8.95
CA GLN A 123 7.78 0.67 -9.90
C GLN A 123 6.33 0.53 -10.34
N THR A 124 6.08 0.60 -11.64
CA THR A 124 4.74 0.54 -12.24
C THR A 124 4.76 -0.22 -13.55
N LEU A 125 3.67 -0.90 -13.87
CA LEU A 125 3.42 -1.50 -15.18
C LEU A 125 2.81 -0.50 -16.16
N SER A 126 2.34 0.66 -15.65
CA SER A 126 1.67 1.71 -16.43
C SER A 126 2.35 3.06 -16.26
N PRO A 127 3.60 3.24 -16.75
CA PRO A 127 4.37 4.47 -16.55
C PRO A 127 3.74 5.71 -17.20
N GLN A 128 2.79 5.51 -18.10
CA GLN A 128 2.02 6.58 -18.74
C GLN A 128 0.74 6.94 -17.99
N ASP A 129 0.48 6.29 -16.84
CA ASP A 129 -0.69 6.61 -16.03
C ASP A 129 -0.68 8.07 -15.57
N GLY A 130 -1.71 8.81 -15.98
CA GLY A 130 -1.83 10.24 -15.68
C GLY A 130 -1.89 10.53 -14.18
N THR A 131 -2.46 9.61 -13.40
CA THR A 131 -2.61 9.75 -11.94
C THR A 131 -1.25 9.70 -11.26
N LEU A 132 -0.43 8.71 -11.61
CA LEU A 132 0.92 8.58 -11.06
C LEU A 132 1.81 9.77 -11.47
N ASN A 133 1.72 10.18 -12.73
CA ASN A 133 2.48 11.32 -13.24
C ASN A 133 2.10 12.65 -12.54
N GLU A 134 0.81 12.91 -12.31
CA GLU A 134 0.37 14.10 -11.59
C GLU A 134 0.79 14.03 -10.10
N LEU A 135 0.81 12.85 -9.52
CA LEU A 135 1.31 12.65 -8.15
C LEU A 135 2.81 13.01 -8.05
N ILE A 136 3.63 12.50 -8.98
CA ILE A 136 5.07 12.78 -9.02
C ILE A 136 5.32 14.28 -9.15
N LYS A 137 4.50 14.98 -9.92
CA LYS A 137 4.54 16.43 -10.07
C LYS A 137 4.00 17.21 -8.87
N ASN A 138 3.59 16.50 -7.83
CA ASN A 138 3.00 17.08 -6.60
C ASN A 138 1.67 17.83 -6.82
N HIS A 139 0.92 17.46 -7.86
CA HIS A 139 -0.36 18.07 -8.24
C HIS A 139 -1.55 17.31 -7.60
N SER A 140 -1.47 17.01 -6.33
CA SER A 140 -2.47 16.24 -5.60
C SER A 140 -3.86 16.87 -5.58
N GLU A 141 -3.93 18.18 -5.54
CA GLU A 141 -5.21 18.89 -5.58
C GLU A 141 -5.94 18.62 -6.90
N LYS A 142 -5.23 18.62 -8.02
CA LYS A 142 -5.77 18.27 -9.33
C LYS A 142 -6.26 16.82 -9.37
N LEU A 143 -5.51 15.90 -8.76
CA LEU A 143 -5.93 14.50 -8.66
C LEU A 143 -7.22 14.34 -7.87
N LEU A 144 -7.33 14.99 -6.71
CA LEU A 144 -8.53 14.93 -5.88
C LEU A 144 -9.74 15.56 -6.57
N ARG A 145 -9.54 16.65 -7.32
CA ARG A 145 -10.60 17.24 -8.13
C ARG A 145 -11.08 16.31 -9.25
N ASN A 146 -10.16 15.67 -9.95
CA ASN A 146 -10.50 14.70 -10.99
C ASN A 146 -11.26 13.49 -10.41
N GLU A 147 -10.81 12.97 -9.27
CA GLU A 147 -11.52 11.90 -8.55
C GLU A 147 -12.93 12.33 -8.17
N LEU A 148 -13.11 13.56 -7.69
CA LEU A 148 -14.42 14.10 -7.33
C LEU A 148 -15.35 14.18 -8.53
N LEU A 149 -14.88 14.67 -9.67
CA LEU A 149 -15.65 14.73 -10.92
C LEU A 149 -16.05 13.33 -11.41
N LEU A 150 -15.15 12.35 -11.30
CA LEU A 150 -15.47 10.96 -11.63
C LEU A 150 -16.55 10.39 -10.73
N ARG A 151 -16.54 10.71 -9.44
CA ARG A 151 -17.54 10.28 -8.47
C ARG A 151 -18.91 10.91 -8.76
N GLU A 152 -18.93 12.19 -9.09
CA GLU A 152 -20.14 12.88 -9.49
C GLU A 152 -20.78 12.22 -10.72
N LYS A 153 -19.98 12.03 -11.77
CA LYS A 153 -20.43 11.39 -13.02
C LYS A 153 -20.98 9.97 -12.80
N ASN A 154 -20.42 9.23 -11.85
CA ASN A 154 -20.81 7.84 -11.58
C ASN A 154 -21.78 7.70 -10.39
N ASN A 155 -22.36 8.79 -9.90
CA ASN A 155 -23.23 8.78 -8.74
C ASN A 155 -22.62 8.02 -7.54
N LEU A 156 -21.41 8.44 -7.13
CA LEU A 156 -20.70 7.89 -5.99
C LEU A 156 -20.63 8.90 -4.84
N PRO A 157 -20.38 8.46 -3.62
CA PRO A 157 -20.17 9.39 -2.50
C PRO A 157 -19.05 10.40 -2.79
N PRO A 158 -19.20 11.67 -2.42
CA PRO A 158 -20.19 12.25 -1.50
C PRO A 158 -21.51 12.69 -2.13
N PHE A 159 -21.71 12.58 -3.45
CA PHE A 159 -22.90 13.05 -4.17
C PHE A 159 -24.13 12.21 -3.86
N ILE A 160 -23.94 10.94 -3.51
CA ILE A 160 -24.98 10.05 -2.99
C ILE A 160 -24.51 9.40 -1.69
N ARG A 161 -25.45 8.76 -1.00
CA ARG A 161 -25.13 7.93 0.16
C ARG A 161 -25.27 6.47 -0.23
N LEU A 162 -24.27 5.66 0.11
CA LEU A 162 -24.27 4.22 -0.09
C LEU A 162 -24.29 3.52 1.26
N VAL A 163 -25.07 2.46 1.32
CA VAL A 163 -25.11 1.56 2.48
C VAL A 163 -24.80 0.16 1.99
N ALA A 164 -23.81 -0.49 2.59
CA ALA A 164 -23.50 -1.88 2.33
C ALA A 164 -24.20 -2.75 3.40
N LEU A 165 -25.10 -3.61 2.98
CA LEU A 165 -25.69 -4.65 3.82
C LEU A 165 -24.88 -5.93 3.63
N ILE A 166 -24.24 -6.40 4.69
CA ILE A 166 -23.43 -7.62 4.66
C ILE A 166 -24.24 -8.72 5.34
N ILE A 167 -24.71 -9.67 4.55
CA ILE A 167 -25.43 -10.83 5.03
C ILE A 167 -24.50 -12.04 4.95
N SER A 168 -24.24 -12.67 6.09
CA SER A 168 -23.36 -13.82 6.17
C SER A 168 -24.05 -15.00 6.85
N SER A 169 -23.82 -16.21 6.35
CA SER A 169 -24.26 -17.46 6.92
C SER A 169 -23.23 -18.55 6.66
N LYS A 170 -23.28 -19.63 7.43
CA LYS A 170 -22.49 -20.84 7.15
C LYS A 170 -22.91 -21.53 5.85
N ASP A 171 -24.17 -21.34 5.45
CA ASP A 171 -24.73 -21.86 4.23
C ASP A 171 -25.00 -20.71 3.24
N ARG A 172 -24.52 -20.88 1.99
CA ARG A 172 -24.70 -19.92 0.93
C ARG A 172 -26.18 -19.72 0.56
N SER A 173 -26.98 -20.78 0.61
CA SER A 173 -28.40 -20.70 0.26
C SER A 173 -29.16 -19.83 1.25
N LEU A 174 -28.88 -19.95 2.54
CA LEU A 174 -29.46 -19.13 3.61
C LEU A 174 -29.04 -17.66 3.49
N SER A 175 -27.78 -17.38 3.16
CA SER A 175 -27.36 -15.98 2.96
C SER A 175 -27.98 -15.34 1.74
N LEU A 176 -28.21 -16.10 0.65
CA LEU A 176 -28.91 -15.61 -0.53
C LEU A 176 -30.42 -15.38 -0.28
N GLN A 177 -31.05 -16.24 0.53
CA GLN A 177 -32.43 -16.07 0.93
C GLN A 177 -32.60 -14.80 1.76
N GLY A 178 -31.79 -14.64 2.83
CA GLY A 178 -31.83 -13.43 3.65
C GLY A 178 -31.45 -12.14 2.95
N ALA A 179 -30.80 -12.21 1.77
CA ALA A 179 -30.51 -11.04 0.94
C ALA A 179 -31.67 -10.65 0.01
N ARG A 180 -32.70 -11.51 -0.14
CA ARG A 180 -33.87 -11.28 -0.98
C ARG A 180 -35.10 -10.83 -0.19
N GLU A 181 -35.11 -11.10 1.10
CA GLU A 181 -36.10 -10.61 2.07
C GLU A 181 -35.74 -9.16 2.50
#